data_24672317d2912a19aecb8732bfb651b8
#
_entry.id   24672317d2912a19aecb8732bfb651b8
#
_cell.length_a   1.000
_cell.length_b   1.000
_cell.length_c   1.000
_cell.angle_alpha   90.00
_cell.angle_beta   90.00
_cell.angle_gamma   90.00
#
_symmetry.space_group_name_H-M   'P 1'
#
loop_
_entity.id
_entity.type
_entity.pdbx_description
1 polymer ?
#
loop_
_entity_poly.entity_id
_entity_poly.type
_entity_poly.pdbx_seq_one_letter_code
_entity_poly.pdbx_strand_id
1 'polypeptide(L)'
;MRSLFVIAMACLLAACAQQPHVQLYSGAALPESQVLTLLVPSELEIRSINGQPHSAANTMFGASDKRLHLQPGAYQVQAFYKNGFDINGGMSHELVRGRTAIFNFEGKAGETWRLEFERPQNLAEARAFETEFPAWAMNTRTGERIEAEAGNRNTSVLSAMLGTSEVAPEATSVAPLGSAQSVSLNPAPAATATLPHSDATLTTLQQMWNLLTPQSREAFLKWAQQ
;
A
#
# COMPACT_ATOMS: atom_id res chain seq x y z
N MET A 1 -33.99 -21.36 35.70
CA MET A 1 -34.15 -20.28 34.67
C MET A 1 -33.17 -19.10 34.86
N ARG A 2 -32.88 -18.66 36.11
CA ARG A 2 -31.91 -17.55 36.34
C ARG A 2 -30.47 -17.85 35.87
N SER A 3 -30.00 -19.10 36.06
CA SER A 3 -28.63 -19.48 35.63
C SER A 3 -28.44 -19.56 34.12
N LEU A 4 -29.49 -19.93 33.37
CA LEU A 4 -29.46 -19.93 31.88
C LEU A 4 -29.38 -18.53 31.30
N PHE A 5 -29.99 -17.54 31.95
CA PHE A 5 -29.94 -16.14 31.52
C PHE A 5 -28.55 -15.52 31.71
N VAL A 6 -27.85 -15.90 32.80
CA VAL A 6 -26.49 -15.42 33.09
C VAL A 6 -25.48 -15.97 32.05
N ILE A 7 -25.62 -17.26 31.69
CA ILE A 7 -24.75 -17.90 30.68
C ILE A 7 -25.00 -17.30 29.28
N ALA A 8 -26.26 -17.06 28.90
CA ALA A 8 -26.59 -16.43 27.63
C ALA A 8 -26.07 -14.98 27.54
N MET A 9 -26.10 -14.25 28.66
CA MET A 9 -25.59 -12.86 28.70
C MET A 9 -24.06 -12.82 28.70
N ALA A 10 -23.37 -13.80 29.27
CA ALA A 10 -21.91 -13.95 29.21
C ALA A 10 -21.41 -14.28 27.78
N CYS A 11 -22.17 -15.06 27.00
CA CYS A 11 -21.83 -15.35 25.60
C CYS A 11 -21.99 -14.15 24.66
N LEU A 12 -22.89 -13.21 24.98
CA LEU A 12 -23.07 -11.98 24.19
C LEU A 12 -21.95 -10.97 24.40
N LEU A 13 -21.25 -11.01 25.54
CA LEU A 13 -20.12 -10.11 25.81
C LEU A 13 -18.80 -10.56 25.17
N ALA A 14 -18.67 -11.82 24.76
CA ALA A 14 -17.49 -12.33 24.07
C ALA A 14 -17.40 -11.94 22.59
N ALA A 15 -18.47 -11.39 21.99
CA ALA A 15 -18.55 -11.08 20.56
C ALA A 15 -17.89 -9.75 20.15
N CYS A 16 -17.40 -8.93 21.08
CA CYS A 16 -16.99 -7.55 20.78
C CYS A 16 -15.50 -7.25 20.92
N ALA A 17 -14.63 -8.24 20.98
CA ALA A 17 -13.18 -8.02 21.16
C ALA A 17 -12.35 -8.22 19.88
N GLN A 18 -12.95 -8.09 18.70
CA GLN A 18 -12.14 -8.10 17.48
C GLN A 18 -11.42 -6.76 17.35
N GLN A 19 -10.09 -6.82 17.37
CA GLN A 19 -9.29 -5.63 17.10
C GLN A 19 -9.59 -5.15 15.67
N PRO A 20 -9.74 -3.84 15.45
CA PRO A 20 -10.04 -3.31 14.14
C PRO A 20 -8.94 -3.73 13.15
N HIS A 21 -9.33 -4.25 12.01
CA HIS A 21 -8.44 -4.67 10.94
C HIS A 21 -8.94 -4.13 9.61
N VAL A 22 -8.03 -3.99 8.65
CA VAL A 22 -8.35 -3.60 7.29
C VAL A 22 -8.26 -4.84 6.40
N GLN A 23 -9.38 -5.21 5.77
CA GLN A 23 -9.41 -6.27 4.78
C GLN A 23 -8.90 -5.72 3.44
N LEU A 24 -7.83 -6.31 2.90
CA LEU A 24 -7.23 -5.94 1.62
C LEU A 24 -7.39 -7.02 0.54
N TYR A 25 -8.40 -7.87 0.64
CA TYR A 25 -8.78 -8.85 -0.38
C TYR A 25 -10.27 -8.74 -0.70
N SER A 26 -10.66 -9.17 -1.89
CA SER A 26 -12.06 -9.14 -2.35
C SER A 26 -12.86 -10.30 -1.75
N GLY A 27 -14.16 -10.07 -1.55
CA GLY A 27 -15.10 -11.07 -1.07
C GLY A 27 -15.45 -10.94 0.41
N ALA A 28 -16.08 -11.97 0.97
CA ALA A 28 -16.50 -12.00 2.37
C ALA A 28 -15.29 -12.09 3.31
N ALA A 29 -15.44 -11.54 4.52
CA ALA A 29 -14.42 -11.65 5.56
C ALA A 29 -14.13 -13.13 5.90
N LEU A 30 -12.85 -13.49 5.86
CA LEU A 30 -12.37 -14.82 6.22
C LEU A 30 -11.93 -14.85 7.68
N PRO A 31 -11.99 -16.01 8.35
CA PRO A 31 -11.46 -16.15 9.69
C PRO A 31 -9.92 -15.96 9.69
N GLU A 32 -9.36 -15.52 10.83
CA GLU A 32 -7.92 -15.26 10.98
C GLU A 32 -7.04 -16.45 10.60
N SER A 33 -7.54 -17.68 10.79
CA SER A 33 -6.82 -18.91 10.39
C SER A 33 -6.68 -19.11 8.87
N GLN A 34 -7.41 -18.36 8.06
CA GLN A 34 -7.40 -18.45 6.60
C GLN A 34 -6.75 -17.24 5.92
N VAL A 35 -6.42 -16.22 6.68
CA VAL A 35 -5.77 -15.02 6.17
C VAL A 35 -4.32 -14.94 6.62
N LEU A 36 -3.53 -14.18 5.90
CA LEU A 36 -2.25 -13.67 6.34
C LEU A 36 -2.48 -12.33 7.03
N THR A 37 -2.02 -12.19 8.28
CA THR A 37 -2.10 -10.93 9.01
C THR A 37 -0.77 -10.18 8.90
N LEU A 38 -0.80 -8.93 8.44
CA LEU A 38 0.35 -8.04 8.45
C LEU A 38 0.14 -6.95 9.50
N LEU A 39 1.05 -6.89 10.49
CA LEU A 39 1.10 -5.84 11.48
C LEU A 39 2.07 -4.76 11.01
N VAL A 40 1.61 -3.52 10.99
CA VAL A 40 2.41 -2.37 10.55
C VAL A 40 2.41 -1.34 11.66
N PRO A 41 3.59 -1.00 12.23
CA PRO A 41 3.71 0.05 13.24
C PRO A 41 3.07 1.36 12.80
N SER A 42 2.54 2.11 13.77
CA SER A 42 1.88 3.40 13.51
C SER A 42 2.78 4.41 12.82
N GLU A 43 4.08 4.33 13.07
CA GLU A 43 5.11 5.21 12.50
C GLU A 43 5.49 4.85 11.05
N LEU A 44 5.03 3.70 10.54
CA LEU A 44 5.22 3.32 9.15
C LEU A 44 3.99 3.67 8.31
N GLU A 45 4.20 4.38 7.22
CA GLU A 45 3.16 4.65 6.22
C GLU A 45 3.40 3.80 4.99
N ILE A 46 2.38 3.02 4.60
CA ILE A 46 2.44 2.16 3.40
C ILE A 46 2.27 3.03 2.17
N ARG A 47 3.22 2.95 1.26
CA ARG A 47 3.19 3.61 -0.03
C ARG A 47 2.47 2.77 -1.08
N SER A 48 2.80 1.47 -1.13
CA SER A 48 2.20 0.53 -2.08
C SER A 48 2.33 -0.91 -1.58
N ILE A 49 1.44 -1.76 -2.05
CA ILE A 49 1.54 -3.21 -1.90
C ILE A 49 1.47 -3.80 -3.31
N ASN A 50 2.45 -4.63 -3.68
CA ASN A 50 2.61 -5.21 -5.01
C ASN A 50 2.58 -4.15 -6.13
N GLY A 51 3.22 -2.99 -5.86
CA GLY A 51 3.32 -1.87 -6.80
C GLY A 51 2.07 -0.98 -6.89
N GLN A 52 0.97 -1.34 -6.25
CA GLN A 52 -0.27 -0.56 -6.29
C GLN A 52 -0.46 0.24 -4.99
N PRO A 53 -0.84 1.52 -5.06
CA PRO A 53 -1.15 2.33 -3.89
C PRO A 53 -2.47 1.84 -3.26
N HIS A 54 -2.50 1.75 -1.92
CA HIS A 54 -3.65 1.37 -1.14
C HIS A 54 -3.85 2.35 0.01
N SER A 55 -4.69 3.34 -0.17
CA SER A 55 -4.99 4.33 0.89
C SER A 55 -5.65 3.67 2.10
N ALA A 56 -6.47 2.63 1.88
CA ALA A 56 -7.11 1.87 2.95
C ALA A 56 -6.09 1.28 3.95
N ALA A 57 -4.89 0.92 3.50
CA ALA A 57 -3.83 0.42 4.37
C ALA A 57 -3.33 1.45 5.40
N ASN A 58 -3.61 2.75 5.18
CA ASN A 58 -3.20 3.85 6.05
C ASN A 58 -4.35 4.50 6.81
N THR A 59 -5.59 4.02 6.66
CA THR A 59 -6.80 4.66 7.22
C THR A 59 -7.02 4.44 8.71
N MET A 60 -6.21 3.61 9.38
CA MET A 60 -6.34 3.43 10.82
C MET A 60 -5.82 4.66 11.56
N PHE A 61 -6.75 5.38 12.18
CA PHE A 61 -6.46 6.56 12.98
C PHE A 61 -5.99 6.18 14.38
N GLY A 62 -4.89 6.78 14.83
CA GLY A 62 -4.39 6.66 16.19
C GLY A 62 -2.96 6.13 16.27
N ALA A 63 -2.45 6.05 17.50
CA ALA A 63 -1.10 5.57 17.83
C ALA A 63 -0.96 4.04 17.83
N SER A 64 -1.96 3.31 17.34
CA SER A 64 -1.97 1.85 17.34
C SER A 64 -1.41 1.28 16.05
N ASP A 65 -0.74 0.14 16.15
CA ASP A 65 -0.30 -0.64 14.99
C ASP A 65 -1.48 -0.99 14.08
N LYS A 66 -1.28 -0.89 12.79
CA LYS A 66 -2.27 -1.25 11.77
C LYS A 66 -2.27 -2.76 11.59
N ARG A 67 -3.44 -3.35 11.51
CA ARG A 67 -3.62 -4.78 11.23
C ARG A 67 -4.26 -4.93 9.85
N LEU A 68 -3.52 -5.51 8.91
CA LEU A 68 -3.99 -5.74 7.55
C LEU A 68 -4.22 -7.23 7.34
N HIS A 69 -5.38 -7.58 6.81
CA HIS A 69 -5.70 -8.95 6.42
C HIS A 69 -5.52 -9.10 4.91
N LEU A 70 -4.67 -10.03 4.54
CA LEU A 70 -4.27 -10.36 3.17
C LEU A 70 -4.60 -11.83 2.87
N GLN A 71 -4.69 -12.19 1.62
CA GLN A 71 -4.69 -13.61 1.22
C GLN A 71 -3.30 -14.21 1.45
N PRO A 72 -3.18 -15.53 1.72
CA PRO A 72 -1.87 -16.19 1.79
C PRO A 72 -1.10 -16.04 0.48
N GLY A 73 0.22 -15.83 0.56
CA GLY A 73 1.11 -15.74 -0.61
C GLY A 73 2.26 -14.75 -0.44
N ALA A 74 2.93 -14.44 -1.54
CA ALA A 74 4.08 -13.53 -1.57
C ALA A 74 3.63 -12.07 -1.76
N TYR A 75 4.32 -11.16 -1.08
CA TYR A 75 4.03 -9.73 -1.10
C TYR A 75 5.30 -8.90 -1.17
N GLN A 76 5.20 -7.78 -1.88
CA GLN A 76 6.15 -6.70 -1.84
C GLN A 76 5.44 -5.47 -1.25
N VAL A 77 5.82 -5.08 -0.04
CA VAL A 77 5.27 -3.90 0.63
C VAL A 77 6.31 -2.78 0.61
N GLN A 78 5.94 -1.63 0.10
CA GLN A 78 6.74 -0.42 0.19
C GLN A 78 6.19 0.46 1.30
N ALA A 79 7.02 0.77 2.27
CA ALA A 79 6.65 1.66 3.37
C ALA A 79 7.81 2.59 3.73
N PHE A 80 7.51 3.66 4.44
CA PHE A 80 8.50 4.63 4.92
C PHE A 80 8.14 5.07 6.33
N TYR A 81 9.16 5.44 7.08
CA TYR A 81 9.00 6.02 8.41
C TYR A 81 8.40 7.44 8.31
N LYS A 82 7.44 7.75 9.20
CA LYS A 82 6.84 9.07 9.32
C LYS A 82 6.44 9.31 10.78
N ASN A 83 7.09 10.26 11.42
CA ASN A 83 6.76 10.61 12.79
C ASN A 83 7.02 12.10 13.05
N GLY A 84 6.25 12.67 13.99
CA GLY A 84 6.39 14.04 14.46
C GLY A 84 7.22 14.12 15.72
N PHE A 85 8.11 15.09 15.79
CA PHE A 85 8.95 15.37 16.96
C PHE A 85 8.71 16.81 17.46
N ASP A 86 8.55 16.92 18.76
CA ASP A 86 8.47 18.24 19.40
C ASP A 86 9.84 18.89 19.41
N ILE A 87 9.90 20.12 18.94
CA ILE A 87 11.11 20.97 18.96
C ILE A 87 10.84 22.27 19.71
N ASN A 88 11.92 22.94 20.13
CA ASN A 88 11.84 24.23 20.87
C ASN A 88 10.93 24.16 22.10
N GLY A 89 11.01 23.07 22.89
CA GLY A 89 10.21 22.94 24.11
C GLY A 89 8.71 22.75 23.86
N GLY A 90 8.33 22.15 22.72
CA GLY A 90 6.93 21.88 22.36
C GLY A 90 6.24 23.05 21.63
N MET A 91 6.96 24.13 21.32
CA MET A 91 6.40 25.29 20.59
C MET A 91 6.28 25.04 19.08
N SER A 92 6.92 24.00 18.57
CA SER A 92 6.93 23.63 17.16
C SER A 92 7.07 22.12 17.00
N HIS A 93 6.65 21.59 15.86
CA HIS A 93 6.76 20.17 15.53
C HIS A 93 7.52 20.00 14.22
N GLU A 94 8.42 19.02 14.18
CA GLU A 94 9.11 18.64 12.96
C GLU A 94 8.61 17.27 12.53
N LEU A 95 8.13 17.16 11.29
CA LEU A 95 7.73 15.91 10.68
C LEU A 95 8.93 15.31 9.95
N VAL A 96 9.43 14.19 10.47
CA VAL A 96 10.50 13.42 9.83
C VAL A 96 9.88 12.36 8.94
N ARG A 97 10.39 12.26 7.70
CA ARG A 97 10.02 11.26 6.73
C ARG A 97 11.25 10.49 6.27
N GLY A 98 11.30 9.22 6.64
CA GLY A 98 12.39 8.35 6.26
C GLY A 98 12.36 7.95 4.77
N ARG A 99 13.45 7.33 4.32
CA ARG A 99 13.56 6.69 3.02
C ARG A 99 12.55 5.54 2.90
N THR A 100 12.07 5.27 1.70
CA THR A 100 11.24 4.09 1.44
C THR A 100 12.06 2.81 1.60
N ALA A 101 11.49 1.83 2.30
CA ALA A 101 11.97 0.46 2.39
C ALA A 101 11.03 -0.47 1.62
N ILE A 102 11.58 -1.54 1.04
CA ILE A 102 10.86 -2.56 0.29
C ILE A 102 10.95 -3.86 1.08
N PHE A 103 9.83 -4.33 1.57
CA PHE A 103 9.70 -5.55 2.34
C PHE A 103 9.18 -6.66 1.41
N ASN A 104 9.98 -7.68 1.16
CA ASN A 104 9.61 -8.85 0.38
C ASN A 104 9.43 -10.03 1.34
N PHE A 105 8.26 -10.63 1.43
CA PHE A 105 7.99 -11.79 2.28
C PHE A 105 6.88 -12.66 1.69
N GLU A 106 6.84 -13.91 2.11
CA GLU A 106 5.79 -14.86 1.79
C GLU A 106 5.14 -15.35 3.08
N GLY A 107 3.81 -15.21 3.17
CA GLY A 107 3.05 -15.60 4.35
C GLY A 107 1.98 -16.63 4.02
N LYS A 108 1.77 -17.57 4.96
CA LYS A 108 0.77 -18.62 4.88
C LYS A 108 -0.50 -18.25 5.63
N ALA A 109 -1.57 -19.00 5.39
CA ALA A 109 -2.82 -18.88 6.14
C ALA A 109 -2.58 -19.05 7.65
N GLY A 110 -3.17 -18.15 8.45
CA GLY A 110 -3.01 -18.12 9.90
C GLY A 110 -1.66 -17.61 10.41
N GLU A 111 -0.77 -17.16 9.51
CA GLU A 111 0.48 -16.53 9.93
C GLU A 111 0.30 -15.03 10.17
N THR A 112 1.13 -14.52 11.09
CA THR A 112 1.23 -13.09 11.36
C THR A 112 2.65 -12.64 11.10
N TRP A 113 2.80 -11.70 10.19
CA TRP A 113 4.04 -11.00 9.91
C TRP A 113 3.96 -9.58 10.45
N ARG A 114 5.09 -9.03 10.89
CA ARG A 114 5.20 -7.65 11.35
C ARG A 114 6.30 -6.94 10.58
N LEU A 115 6.03 -5.72 10.14
CA LEU A 115 7.09 -4.82 9.68
C LEU A 115 7.74 -4.20 10.91
N GLU A 116 9.05 -4.19 10.95
CA GLU A 116 9.83 -3.67 12.07
C GLU A 116 10.99 -2.79 11.57
N PHE A 117 11.50 -1.97 12.45
CA PHE A 117 12.63 -1.09 12.19
C PHE A 117 13.33 -0.74 13.52
N GLU A 118 14.57 -0.28 13.44
CA GLU A 118 15.26 0.28 14.60
C GLU A 118 14.58 1.58 15.02
N ARG A 119 14.03 1.61 16.26
CA ARG A 119 13.31 2.79 16.72
C ARG A 119 14.28 3.90 17.11
N PRO A 120 14.18 5.10 16.50
CA PRO A 120 15.03 6.23 16.84
C PRO A 120 14.71 6.71 18.24
N GLN A 121 15.74 7.01 19.04
CA GLN A 121 15.59 7.53 20.41
C GLN A 121 15.43 9.06 20.42
N ASN A 122 15.78 9.73 19.33
CA ASN A 122 15.77 11.18 19.23
C ASN A 122 15.60 11.64 17.77
N LEU A 123 15.40 12.95 17.60
CA LEU A 123 15.20 13.58 16.30
C LEU A 123 16.42 13.38 15.36
N ALA A 124 17.64 13.40 15.87
CA ALA A 124 18.83 13.24 15.04
C ALA A 124 18.91 11.84 14.42
N GLU A 125 18.60 10.81 15.21
CA GLU A 125 18.52 9.43 14.72
C GLU A 125 17.36 9.26 13.74
N ALA A 126 16.22 9.89 14.01
CA ALA A 126 15.09 9.84 13.08
C ALA A 126 15.43 10.47 11.71
N ARG A 127 16.15 11.61 11.71
CA ARG A 127 16.63 12.25 10.47
C ARG A 127 17.61 11.36 9.69
N ALA A 128 18.39 10.49 10.35
CA ALA A 128 19.27 9.56 9.66
C ALA A 128 18.49 8.60 8.73
N PHE A 129 17.22 8.34 9.01
CA PHE A 129 16.35 7.50 8.17
C PHE A 129 16.05 8.11 6.78
N GLU A 130 16.32 9.39 6.57
CA GLU A 130 16.26 9.99 5.24
C GLU A 130 17.33 9.42 4.30
N THR A 131 18.42 8.91 4.87
CA THR A 131 19.55 8.36 4.12
C THR A 131 19.58 6.84 4.20
N GLU A 132 19.44 6.29 5.40
CA GLU A 132 19.49 4.86 5.67
C GLU A 132 18.37 4.50 6.63
N PHE A 133 17.51 3.57 6.22
CA PHE A 133 16.37 3.13 7.01
C PHE A 133 16.46 1.63 7.24
N PRO A 134 17.07 1.17 8.36
CA PRO A 134 17.19 -0.24 8.71
C PRO A 134 15.81 -0.76 9.15
N ALA A 135 15.25 -1.64 8.33
CA ALA A 135 13.93 -2.20 8.54
C ALA A 135 13.88 -3.65 8.07
N TRP A 136 12.95 -4.43 8.59
CA TRP A 136 12.77 -5.84 8.24
C TRP A 136 11.31 -6.30 8.41
N ALA A 137 10.96 -7.39 7.74
CA ALA A 137 9.74 -8.14 8.01
C ALA A 137 10.05 -9.30 8.93
N MET A 138 9.22 -9.56 9.93
CA MET A 138 9.39 -10.65 10.91
C MET A 138 8.11 -11.47 11.03
N ASN A 139 8.26 -12.79 10.88
CA ASN A 139 7.19 -13.73 11.22
C ASN A 139 7.12 -13.87 12.76
N THR A 140 6.01 -13.44 13.35
CA THR A 140 5.88 -13.35 14.81
C THR A 140 5.86 -14.71 15.51
N ARG A 141 5.57 -15.80 14.77
CA ARG A 141 5.52 -17.16 15.32
C ARG A 141 6.85 -17.88 15.21
N THR A 142 7.53 -17.77 14.08
CA THR A 142 8.78 -18.52 13.81
C THR A 142 10.01 -17.71 14.19
N GLY A 143 9.92 -16.39 14.30
CA GLY A 143 11.05 -15.48 14.45
C GLY A 143 11.84 -15.28 13.15
N GLU A 144 11.38 -15.80 12.03
CA GLU A 144 11.98 -15.57 10.72
C GLU A 144 12.04 -14.08 10.43
N ARG A 145 13.21 -13.58 10.07
CA ARG A 145 13.49 -12.17 9.77
C ARG A 145 14.01 -12.03 8.36
N ILE A 146 13.42 -11.12 7.59
CA ILE A 146 13.84 -10.80 6.23
C ILE A 146 14.11 -9.29 6.18
N GLU A 147 15.37 -8.92 5.89
CA GLU A 147 15.76 -7.51 5.78
C GLU A 147 15.05 -6.83 4.62
N ALA A 148 14.65 -5.59 4.84
CA ALA A 148 14.06 -4.78 3.78
C ALA A 148 15.14 -4.23 2.85
N GLU A 149 14.83 -4.16 1.57
CA GLU A 149 15.67 -3.54 0.58
C GLU A 149 15.47 -2.02 0.58
N ALA A 150 16.51 -1.28 0.27
CA ALA A 150 16.41 0.17 0.10
C ALA A 150 15.60 0.50 -1.16
N GLY A 151 14.45 1.14 -0.97
CA GLY A 151 13.66 1.68 -2.08
C GLY A 151 14.32 2.91 -2.71
N ASN A 152 13.90 3.24 -3.94
CA ASN A 152 14.37 4.45 -4.60
C ASN A 152 14.00 5.70 -3.79
N ARG A 153 14.96 6.61 -3.65
CA ARG A 153 14.67 7.98 -3.22
C ARG A 153 13.68 8.56 -4.24
N ASN A 154 12.56 9.01 -3.73
CA ASN A 154 11.45 9.57 -4.52
C ASN A 154 11.88 10.14 -5.87
N THR A 155 11.65 9.38 -6.92
CA THR A 155 11.83 9.82 -8.30
C THR A 155 10.66 10.68 -8.72
N SER A 156 10.17 11.60 -7.91
CA SER A 156 8.91 12.15 -8.34
C SER A 156 8.70 13.64 -8.22
N VAL A 157 9.74 14.41 -8.02
CA VAL A 157 9.59 15.82 -8.35
C VAL A 157 9.50 15.98 -9.88
N LEU A 158 10.26 15.17 -10.63
CA LEU A 158 10.22 15.19 -12.10
C LEU A 158 8.98 14.50 -12.66
N SER A 159 8.54 13.37 -12.10
CA SER A 159 7.30 12.70 -12.51
C SER A 159 6.05 13.46 -12.08
N ALA A 160 6.09 14.17 -10.96
CA ALA A 160 5.03 15.10 -10.57
C ALA A 160 4.99 16.34 -11.47
N MET A 161 6.13 16.84 -11.94
CA MET A 161 6.20 17.95 -12.91
C MET A 161 5.81 17.52 -14.32
N LEU A 162 6.06 16.26 -14.70
CA LEU A 162 5.71 15.74 -16.02
C LEU A 162 4.28 15.21 -16.12
N GLY A 163 3.49 15.27 -15.03
CA GLY A 163 2.11 14.80 -15.03
C GLY A 163 1.95 13.30 -15.29
N THR A 164 3.04 12.53 -15.23
CA THR A 164 3.02 11.06 -15.38
C THR A 164 2.78 10.36 -14.04
N SER A 165 2.15 11.04 -13.07
CA SER A 165 1.41 10.34 -12.04
C SER A 165 0.20 9.72 -12.74
N GLU A 166 0.40 8.54 -13.35
CA GLU A 166 -0.71 7.61 -13.46
C GLU A 166 -1.25 7.47 -12.05
N VAL A 167 -2.36 8.14 -11.80
CA VAL A 167 -3.24 7.79 -10.70
C VAL A 167 -3.77 6.42 -11.11
N ALA A 168 -2.99 5.37 -10.81
CA ALA A 168 -3.49 4.02 -10.90
C ALA A 168 -4.77 4.02 -10.07
N PRO A 169 -5.91 3.55 -10.62
CA PRO A 169 -7.15 3.49 -9.86
C PRO A 169 -6.84 2.77 -8.57
N GLU A 170 -7.20 3.37 -7.43
CA GLU A 170 -6.99 2.78 -6.11
C GLU A 170 -7.61 1.38 -6.13
N ALA A 171 -6.76 0.38 -6.11
CA ALA A 171 -7.22 -1.00 -6.04
C ALA A 171 -7.80 -1.22 -4.65
N THR A 172 -9.07 -1.61 -4.60
CA THR A 172 -9.75 -1.93 -3.34
C THR A 172 -9.29 -3.25 -2.74
N SER A 173 -8.53 -4.07 -3.49
CA SER A 173 -8.02 -5.35 -3.03
C SER A 173 -6.62 -5.63 -3.59
N VAL A 174 -5.84 -6.38 -2.82
CA VAL A 174 -4.48 -6.83 -3.15
C VAL A 174 -4.49 -8.33 -3.38
N ALA A 175 -3.97 -8.78 -4.52
CA ALA A 175 -3.69 -10.19 -4.76
C ALA A 175 -2.21 -10.50 -4.47
N PRO A 176 -1.86 -11.71 -3.98
CA PRO A 176 -0.48 -12.15 -3.83
C PRO A 176 0.28 -12.11 -5.15
N LEU A 177 1.60 -11.89 -5.09
CA LEU A 177 2.48 -12.00 -6.26
C LEU A 177 2.45 -13.44 -6.78
N GLY A 178 2.36 -13.61 -8.11
CA GLY A 178 2.33 -14.94 -8.73
C GLY A 178 0.98 -15.66 -8.65
N SER A 179 0.00 -15.16 -7.91
CA SER A 179 -1.38 -15.58 -8.15
C SER A 179 -1.75 -15.07 -9.54
N ALA A 180 -1.92 -15.97 -10.51
CA ALA A 180 -2.61 -15.60 -11.72
C ALA A 180 -3.92 -14.96 -11.27
N GLN A 181 -4.03 -13.64 -11.36
CA GLN A 181 -5.34 -13.05 -11.42
C GLN A 181 -6.03 -13.77 -12.56
N SER A 182 -6.89 -14.69 -12.23
CA SER A 182 -7.99 -15.03 -13.11
C SER A 182 -8.81 -13.74 -13.22
N VAL A 183 -8.28 -12.79 -13.98
CA VAL A 183 -9.12 -11.87 -14.68
C VAL A 183 -10.06 -12.82 -15.40
N SER A 184 -11.28 -12.91 -14.91
CA SER A 184 -12.37 -13.51 -15.66
C SER A 184 -12.45 -12.66 -16.93
N LEU A 185 -11.59 -13.01 -17.88
CA LEU A 185 -11.74 -12.65 -19.27
C LEU A 185 -12.95 -13.44 -19.74
N ASN A 186 -14.11 -12.96 -19.33
CA ASN A 186 -15.23 -13.11 -20.20
C ASN A 186 -14.76 -12.41 -21.49
N PRO A 187 -14.55 -13.09 -22.61
CA PRO A 187 -14.22 -12.43 -23.86
C PRO A 187 -15.49 -11.73 -24.34
N ALA A 188 -15.83 -10.63 -23.70
CA ALA A 188 -16.58 -9.61 -24.40
C ALA A 188 -15.64 -9.12 -25.51
N PRO A 189 -16.10 -9.04 -26.77
CA PRO A 189 -15.29 -8.57 -27.88
C PRO A 189 -14.64 -7.26 -27.44
N ALA A 190 -13.33 -7.16 -27.64
CA ALA A 190 -12.56 -5.97 -27.31
C ALA A 190 -13.22 -4.75 -27.96
N ALA A 191 -14.10 -4.11 -27.22
CA ALA A 191 -14.49 -2.76 -27.52
C ALA A 191 -13.21 -1.94 -27.28
N THR A 192 -12.60 -1.51 -28.37
CA THR A 192 -11.58 -0.47 -28.35
C THR A 192 -12.13 0.65 -27.47
N ALA A 193 -11.55 0.81 -26.28
CA ALA A 193 -11.95 1.89 -25.39
C ALA A 193 -11.61 3.21 -26.07
N THR A 194 -12.55 3.76 -26.79
CA THR A 194 -12.46 5.08 -27.39
C THR A 194 -12.69 6.11 -26.28
N LEU A 195 -11.70 6.95 -26.04
CA LEU A 195 -11.88 8.11 -25.16
C LEU A 195 -13.03 8.96 -25.69
N PRO A 196 -13.94 9.43 -24.81
CA PRO A 196 -15.03 10.30 -25.25
C PRO A 196 -14.46 11.56 -25.89
N HIS A 197 -15.04 11.95 -27.01
CA HIS A 197 -14.69 13.20 -27.69
C HIS A 197 -15.07 14.37 -26.78
N SER A 198 -14.07 15.02 -26.19
CA SER A 198 -14.24 16.25 -25.41
C SER A 198 -13.18 17.26 -25.83
N ASP A 199 -13.47 18.54 -25.68
CA ASP A 199 -12.53 19.62 -25.98
C ASP A 199 -11.24 19.48 -25.15
N ALA A 200 -11.33 19.00 -23.91
CA ALA A 200 -10.17 18.72 -23.07
C ALA A 200 -9.27 17.61 -23.63
N THR A 201 -9.85 16.55 -24.18
CA THR A 201 -9.11 15.44 -24.83
C THR A 201 -8.40 15.93 -26.08
N LEU A 202 -9.07 16.73 -26.91
CA LEU A 202 -8.45 17.33 -28.11
C LEU A 202 -7.33 18.30 -27.75
N THR A 203 -7.51 19.13 -26.74
CA THR A 203 -6.48 20.07 -26.27
C THR A 203 -5.22 19.30 -25.80
N THR A 204 -5.41 18.22 -25.06
CA THR A 204 -4.30 17.37 -24.60
C THR A 204 -3.57 16.72 -25.78
N LEU A 205 -4.30 16.19 -26.76
CA LEU A 205 -3.71 15.61 -27.97
C LEU A 205 -2.93 16.65 -28.78
N GLN A 206 -3.47 17.86 -28.91
CA GLN A 206 -2.77 18.97 -29.60
C GLN A 206 -1.49 19.38 -28.88
N GLN A 207 -1.50 19.43 -27.55
CA GLN A 207 -0.31 19.72 -26.76
C GLN A 207 0.76 18.63 -26.95
N MET A 208 0.37 17.35 -26.87
CA MET A 208 1.28 16.23 -27.15
C MET A 208 1.83 16.28 -28.56
N TRP A 209 0.98 16.55 -29.54
CA TRP A 209 1.40 16.70 -30.94
C TRP A 209 2.45 17.78 -31.13
N ASN A 210 2.30 18.92 -30.46
CA ASN A 210 3.25 20.03 -30.56
C ASN A 210 4.61 19.71 -29.92
N LEU A 211 4.66 18.78 -28.97
CA LEU A 211 5.90 18.31 -28.34
C LEU A 211 6.65 17.25 -29.17
N LEU A 212 6.00 16.63 -30.16
CA LEU A 212 6.61 15.60 -30.98
C LEU A 212 7.58 16.22 -32.02
N THR A 213 8.71 15.53 -32.22
CA THR A 213 9.62 15.86 -33.33
C THR A 213 8.96 15.57 -34.70
N PRO A 214 9.40 16.19 -35.82
CA PRO A 214 8.85 15.90 -37.15
C PRO A 214 8.82 14.41 -37.49
N GLN A 215 9.89 13.68 -37.16
CA GLN A 215 9.99 12.23 -37.39
C GLN A 215 8.96 11.44 -36.55
N SER A 216 8.75 11.82 -35.30
CA SER A 216 7.76 11.17 -34.43
C SER A 216 6.33 11.45 -34.91
N ARG A 217 6.06 12.62 -35.48
CA ARG A 217 4.76 12.96 -36.09
C ARG A 217 4.46 12.09 -37.30
N GLU A 218 5.44 11.87 -38.18
CA GLU A 218 5.30 10.99 -39.34
C GLU A 218 5.02 9.54 -38.90
N ALA A 219 5.78 9.04 -37.93
CA ALA A 219 5.56 7.70 -37.37
C ALA A 219 4.16 7.55 -36.79
N PHE A 220 3.68 8.55 -36.05
CA PHE A 220 2.33 8.55 -35.47
C PHE A 220 1.24 8.53 -36.56
N LEU A 221 1.38 9.39 -37.60
CA LEU A 221 0.42 9.43 -38.71
C LEU A 221 0.38 8.10 -39.47
N LYS A 222 1.52 7.46 -39.67
CA LYS A 222 1.59 6.15 -40.31
C LYS A 222 0.90 5.05 -39.48
N TRP A 223 1.05 5.12 -38.16
CA TRP A 223 0.36 4.20 -37.24
C TRP A 223 -1.15 4.46 -37.22
N ALA A 224 -1.61 5.70 -37.21
CA ALA A 224 -3.03 6.06 -37.11
C ALA A 224 -3.83 5.75 -38.40
N GLN A 225 -3.15 5.41 -39.51
CA GLN A 225 -3.78 5.04 -40.79
C GLN A 225 -3.91 3.50 -40.97
N GLN A 226 -3.45 2.70 -40.04
CA GLN A 226 -3.59 1.23 -40.02
C GLN A 226 -4.86 0.78 -39.30
#